data_dd0f535aa8b650138ce7671b1cac498b
#
_entry.id   dd0f535aa8b650138ce7671b1cac498b
#
_cell.length_a   1.000
_cell.length_b   1.000
_cell.length_c   1.000
_cell.angle_alpha   90.00
_cell.angle_beta   90.00
_cell.angle_gamma   90.00
#
_symmetry.space_group_name_H-M   'P 1'
#
loop_
_entity.id
_entity.type
_entity.pdbx_description
1 polymer ?
#
loop_
_entity_poly.entity_id
_entity_poly.type
_entity_poly.pdbx_seq_one_letter_code
_entity_poly.pdbx_strand_id
1 'polypeptide(L)'
;MEKQDFRTLSKEARNALRRRAIILLNKGKTQTEVSEIIGVRKNTVGKWKKAYQTGGKRELSEKTRGRKEGMKRTLSMEQEKEIQRDIIDRHPEQLKLAFALWTRVAVQELIYTKYQIRMPIRTVGEYLKRWGFSPKKPVKLAYEQQPEKVKEWLETEYPKIKKQAKQENAVIHWGDETGVNSESYVSRGYSPKGIKAVVKTTGKRFSISMISVITNEGQMSYMIYKGALVTDTFIEFLRRLISGSERKIYLILDNLKVHHAIRVQKWVKKRPDKIELFFLPPYTPEHNPDEYLNQDVKLEISKRPKPRNEKQLKSILKSHMCKTQRNKEKVRNFFNHPKVRYASISI
;
A
#
# COMPACT_ATOMS: atom_id res chain seq x y z
N MET A 1 2.03 24.37 -51.38
CA MET A 1 1.58 24.24 -49.99
C MET A 1 1.37 22.77 -49.67
N GLU A 2 2.14 22.17 -48.79
CA GLU A 2 1.89 20.80 -48.34
C GLU A 2 0.48 20.69 -47.73
N LYS A 3 -0.31 19.76 -48.23
CA LYS A 3 -1.66 19.49 -47.72
C LYS A 3 -1.54 18.85 -46.37
N GLN A 4 -1.62 19.64 -45.31
CA GLN A 4 -1.68 19.13 -43.95
C GLN A 4 -2.91 18.26 -43.77
N ASP A 5 -2.77 17.01 -43.30
CA ASP A 5 -3.91 16.12 -43.10
C ASP A 5 -4.82 16.69 -41.96
N PHE A 6 -6.06 17.04 -42.33
CA PHE A 6 -7.07 17.55 -41.43
C PHE A 6 -7.27 16.67 -40.17
N ARG A 7 -6.93 15.37 -40.24
CA ARG A 7 -7.09 14.42 -39.12
C ARG A 7 -6.02 14.61 -38.03
N THR A 8 -4.87 15.18 -38.38
CA THR A 8 -3.76 15.41 -37.44
C THR A 8 -3.91 16.68 -36.63
N LEU A 9 -4.84 17.57 -37.03
CA LEU A 9 -5.10 18.84 -36.36
C LEU A 9 -5.79 18.63 -35.01
N SER A 10 -5.59 19.58 -34.08
CA SER A 10 -6.32 19.62 -32.80
C SER A 10 -7.83 19.80 -33.03
N LYS A 11 -8.64 19.45 -32.05
CA LYS A 11 -10.09 19.62 -32.11
C LYS A 11 -10.48 21.09 -32.34
N GLU A 12 -9.78 21.99 -31.68
CA GLU A 12 -9.97 23.44 -31.76
C GLU A 12 -9.68 23.94 -33.20
N ALA A 13 -8.54 23.51 -33.76
CA ALA A 13 -8.15 23.82 -35.13
C ALA A 13 -9.17 23.28 -36.14
N ARG A 14 -9.61 22.04 -35.99
CA ARG A 14 -10.65 21.45 -36.87
C ARG A 14 -11.95 22.22 -36.78
N ASN A 15 -12.39 22.66 -35.60
CA ASN A 15 -13.62 23.45 -35.43
C ASN A 15 -13.46 24.87 -35.98
N ALA A 16 -12.25 25.46 -35.89
CA ALA A 16 -11.97 26.77 -36.52
C ALA A 16 -12.08 26.69 -38.05
N LEU A 17 -11.52 25.65 -38.65
CA LEU A 17 -11.61 25.42 -40.11
C LEU A 17 -13.06 25.19 -40.57
N ARG A 18 -13.88 24.45 -39.81
CA ARG A 18 -15.32 24.29 -40.11
C ARG A 18 -16.05 25.63 -40.11
N ARG A 19 -15.80 26.45 -39.08
CA ARG A 19 -16.39 27.80 -39.00
C ARG A 19 -15.97 28.68 -40.16
N ARG A 20 -14.66 28.65 -40.50
CA ARG A 20 -14.13 29.39 -41.66
C ARG A 20 -14.75 28.92 -42.97
N ALA A 21 -14.97 27.62 -43.17
CA ALA A 21 -15.65 27.11 -44.36
C ALA A 21 -17.08 27.69 -44.50
N ILE A 22 -17.85 27.74 -43.41
CA ILE A 22 -19.20 28.33 -43.42
C ILE A 22 -19.17 29.83 -43.73
N ILE A 23 -18.23 30.58 -43.18
CA ILE A 23 -18.06 32.01 -43.47
C ILE A 23 -17.78 32.24 -44.96
N LEU A 24 -16.92 31.41 -45.57
CA LEU A 24 -16.61 31.52 -47.01
C LEU A 24 -17.81 31.17 -47.89
N LEU A 25 -18.59 30.14 -47.53
CA LEU A 25 -19.82 29.78 -48.21
C LEU A 25 -20.88 30.91 -48.11
N ASN A 26 -21.01 31.55 -46.96
CA ASN A 26 -21.92 32.69 -46.77
C ASN A 26 -21.49 33.96 -47.54
N LYS A 27 -20.20 34.07 -47.89
CA LYS A 27 -19.63 35.11 -48.76
C LYS A 27 -19.82 34.79 -50.26
N GLY A 28 -20.61 33.78 -50.63
CA GLY A 28 -20.91 33.43 -52.00
C GLY A 28 -19.91 32.49 -52.69
N LYS A 29 -18.88 31.99 -51.98
CA LYS A 29 -17.94 31.04 -52.60
C LYS A 29 -18.56 29.66 -52.76
N THR A 30 -18.24 28.99 -53.86
CA THR A 30 -18.68 27.63 -54.14
C THR A 30 -18.04 26.59 -53.18
N GLN A 31 -18.69 25.44 -53.03
CA GLN A 31 -18.12 24.36 -52.24
C GLN A 31 -16.74 23.86 -52.76
N THR A 32 -16.53 23.99 -54.08
CA THR A 32 -15.28 23.61 -54.70
C THR A 32 -14.15 24.57 -54.29
N GLU A 33 -14.35 25.88 -54.45
CA GLU A 33 -13.37 26.88 -53.99
C GLU A 33 -13.09 26.78 -52.50
N VAL A 34 -14.10 26.59 -51.67
CA VAL A 34 -13.92 26.42 -50.21
C VAL A 34 -13.12 25.15 -49.87
N SER A 35 -13.30 24.07 -50.65
CA SER A 35 -12.58 22.83 -50.46
C SER A 35 -11.08 22.99 -50.77
N GLU A 36 -10.76 23.78 -51.77
CA GLU A 36 -9.38 24.11 -52.15
C GLU A 36 -8.69 25.02 -51.11
N ILE A 37 -9.39 26.07 -50.67
CA ILE A 37 -8.91 27.04 -49.66
C ILE A 37 -8.64 26.38 -48.33
N ILE A 38 -9.52 25.47 -47.89
CA ILE A 38 -9.42 24.78 -46.57
C ILE A 38 -8.53 23.53 -46.61
N GLY A 39 -8.30 22.98 -47.81
CA GLY A 39 -7.50 21.76 -48.00
C GLY A 39 -8.27 20.47 -47.63
N VAL A 40 -9.60 20.44 -47.77
CA VAL A 40 -10.47 19.28 -47.50
C VAL A 40 -11.26 18.87 -48.76
N ARG A 41 -11.81 17.66 -48.76
CA ARG A 41 -12.64 17.21 -49.90
C ARG A 41 -13.95 18.00 -49.99
N LYS A 42 -14.43 18.31 -51.18
CA LYS A 42 -15.71 18.99 -51.49
C LYS A 42 -16.87 18.38 -50.71
N ASN A 43 -16.98 17.05 -50.65
CA ASN A 43 -18.01 16.34 -49.89
C ASN A 43 -17.96 16.66 -48.37
N THR A 44 -16.79 16.96 -47.84
CA THR A 44 -16.63 17.36 -46.43
C THR A 44 -17.22 18.74 -46.19
N VAL A 45 -16.99 19.68 -47.10
CA VAL A 45 -17.56 21.03 -47.06
C VAL A 45 -19.09 20.95 -47.16
N GLY A 46 -19.61 20.11 -48.09
CA GLY A 46 -21.06 19.87 -48.22
C GLY A 46 -21.70 19.33 -46.93
N LYS A 47 -21.02 18.37 -46.26
CA LYS A 47 -21.50 17.85 -44.94
C LYS A 47 -21.51 18.96 -43.87
N TRP A 48 -20.52 19.83 -43.84
CA TRP A 48 -20.50 20.96 -42.93
C TRP A 48 -21.57 21.99 -43.20
N LYS A 49 -21.84 22.31 -44.51
CA LYS A 49 -22.94 23.19 -44.92
C LYS A 49 -24.26 22.63 -44.44
N LYS A 50 -24.53 21.33 -44.68
CA LYS A 50 -25.78 20.68 -44.26
C LYS A 50 -25.92 20.70 -42.72
N ALA A 51 -24.85 20.34 -41.95
CA ALA A 51 -24.87 20.38 -40.49
C ALA A 51 -25.17 21.80 -39.96
N TYR A 52 -24.56 22.81 -40.57
CA TYR A 52 -24.82 24.22 -40.19
C TYR A 52 -26.27 24.65 -40.49
N GLN A 53 -26.82 24.25 -41.61
CA GLN A 53 -28.23 24.52 -41.99
C GLN A 53 -29.23 23.83 -41.07
N THR A 54 -28.91 22.62 -40.56
CA THR A 54 -29.78 21.84 -39.68
C THR A 54 -29.79 22.34 -38.23
N GLY A 55 -28.66 22.74 -37.67
CA GLY A 55 -28.55 23.06 -36.24
C GLY A 55 -27.51 24.14 -35.90
N GLY A 56 -27.14 24.99 -36.88
CA GLY A 56 -26.27 26.12 -36.69
C GLY A 56 -24.88 25.78 -36.20
N LYS A 57 -24.26 26.68 -35.45
CA LYS A 57 -22.90 26.52 -34.89
C LYS A 57 -22.76 25.29 -34.00
N ARG A 58 -23.82 24.85 -33.32
CA ARG A 58 -23.83 23.72 -32.41
C ARG A 58 -23.63 22.40 -33.15
N GLU A 59 -24.34 22.18 -34.25
CA GLU A 59 -24.21 20.97 -35.06
C GLU A 59 -22.91 20.93 -35.89
N LEU A 60 -22.36 22.10 -36.21
CA LEU A 60 -21.08 22.23 -36.91
C LEU A 60 -19.87 21.79 -36.06
N SER A 61 -20.00 21.90 -34.74
CA SER A 61 -18.92 21.53 -33.81
C SER A 61 -18.67 20.03 -33.82
N GLU A 62 -17.39 19.63 -33.68
CA GLU A 62 -17.03 18.22 -33.61
C GLU A 62 -17.62 17.56 -32.37
N LYS A 63 -18.48 16.57 -32.59
CA LYS A 63 -19.03 15.74 -31.50
C LYS A 63 -17.96 14.81 -30.96
N THR A 64 -18.06 14.46 -29.69
CA THR A 64 -17.17 13.47 -29.07
C THR A 64 -17.32 12.15 -29.83
N ARG A 65 -16.17 11.64 -30.31
CA ARG A 65 -16.13 10.34 -31.02
C ARG A 65 -16.22 9.21 -30.01
N GLY A 66 -16.83 8.13 -30.44
CA GLY A 66 -16.96 6.91 -29.63
C GLY A 66 -18.36 6.69 -29.10
N ARG A 67 -18.50 5.60 -28.37
CA ARG A 67 -19.75 5.19 -27.77
C ARG A 67 -20.05 6.08 -26.55
N LYS A 68 -21.29 6.52 -26.40
CA LYS A 68 -21.71 7.22 -25.18
C LYS A 68 -21.53 6.31 -23.97
N GLU A 69 -21.06 6.89 -22.87
CA GLU A 69 -20.90 6.17 -21.62
C GLU A 69 -22.23 5.53 -21.19
N GLY A 70 -22.18 4.28 -20.74
CA GLY A 70 -23.36 3.53 -20.33
C GLY A 70 -24.13 2.79 -21.43
N MET A 71 -23.90 3.07 -22.72
CA MET A 71 -24.58 2.34 -23.80
C MET A 71 -24.08 0.89 -23.93
N LYS A 72 -25.03 -0.06 -24.01
CA LYS A 72 -24.80 -1.51 -24.13
C LYS A 72 -23.98 -2.08 -22.96
N ARG A 73 -24.23 -1.63 -21.73
CA ARG A 73 -23.74 -2.28 -20.53
C ARG A 73 -24.36 -3.68 -20.43
N THR A 74 -23.59 -4.64 -19.98
CA THR A 74 -24.05 -6.02 -19.77
C THR A 74 -24.94 -6.12 -18.53
N LEU A 75 -24.65 -5.32 -17.50
CA LEU A 75 -25.42 -5.22 -16.27
C LEU A 75 -26.30 -3.95 -16.29
N SER A 76 -27.49 -4.03 -15.71
CA SER A 76 -28.32 -2.85 -15.41
C SER A 76 -27.69 -2.03 -14.28
N MET A 77 -28.16 -0.79 -14.09
CA MET A 77 -27.66 0.06 -12.99
C MET A 77 -27.98 -0.52 -11.61
N GLU A 78 -29.13 -1.17 -11.48
CA GLU A 78 -29.56 -1.84 -10.24
C GLU A 78 -28.66 -3.02 -9.93
N GLN A 79 -28.38 -3.87 -10.94
CA GLN A 79 -27.47 -5.00 -10.82
C GLN A 79 -26.04 -4.55 -10.47
N GLU A 80 -25.56 -3.47 -11.09
CA GLU A 80 -24.24 -2.90 -10.75
C GLU A 80 -24.18 -2.47 -9.28
N LYS A 81 -25.21 -1.77 -8.78
CA LYS A 81 -25.27 -1.33 -7.37
C LYS A 81 -25.34 -2.51 -6.40
N GLU A 82 -26.11 -3.54 -6.74
CA GLU A 82 -26.23 -4.73 -5.89
C GLU A 82 -24.90 -5.48 -5.78
N ILE A 83 -24.20 -5.72 -6.90
CA ILE A 83 -22.88 -6.35 -6.90
C ILE A 83 -21.86 -5.52 -6.11
N GLN A 84 -21.86 -4.19 -6.27
CA GLN A 84 -20.97 -3.32 -5.48
C GLN A 84 -21.25 -3.42 -3.99
N ARG A 85 -22.50 -3.45 -3.58
CA ARG A 85 -22.90 -3.64 -2.16
C ARG A 85 -22.40 -4.98 -1.63
N ASP A 86 -22.62 -6.07 -2.39
CA ASP A 86 -22.12 -7.39 -1.96
C ASP A 86 -20.61 -7.41 -1.79
N ILE A 87 -19.85 -6.78 -2.69
CA ILE A 87 -18.39 -6.71 -2.59
C ILE A 87 -17.92 -5.89 -1.37
N ILE A 88 -18.66 -4.84 -1.00
CA ILE A 88 -18.32 -3.96 0.12
C ILE A 88 -18.69 -4.58 1.46
N ASP A 89 -19.90 -5.14 1.55
CA ASP A 89 -20.52 -5.52 2.82
C ASP A 89 -20.27 -6.99 3.20
N ARG A 90 -19.79 -7.82 2.26
CA ARG A 90 -19.70 -9.27 2.46
C ARG A 90 -18.38 -9.83 1.94
N HIS A 91 -17.95 -10.94 2.55
CA HIS A 91 -16.90 -11.79 1.99
C HIS A 91 -17.49 -12.83 1.03
N PRO A 92 -16.69 -13.32 0.03
CA PRO A 92 -17.19 -14.33 -0.92
C PRO A 92 -17.78 -15.58 -0.24
N GLU A 93 -17.16 -16.05 0.85
CA GLU A 93 -17.60 -17.20 1.64
C GLU A 93 -19.02 -17.03 2.22
N GLN A 94 -19.40 -15.83 2.63
CA GLN A 94 -20.74 -15.51 3.13
C GLN A 94 -21.82 -15.64 2.05
N LEU A 95 -21.40 -15.57 0.78
CA LEU A 95 -22.25 -15.80 -0.39
C LEU A 95 -22.08 -17.20 -0.98
N LYS A 96 -21.51 -18.14 -0.20
CA LYS A 96 -21.26 -19.55 -0.59
C LYS A 96 -20.36 -19.69 -1.82
N LEU A 97 -19.49 -18.70 -2.07
CA LEU A 97 -18.49 -18.77 -3.12
C LEU A 97 -17.17 -19.31 -2.56
N ALA A 98 -16.51 -20.21 -3.27
CA ALA A 98 -15.26 -20.85 -2.84
C ALA A 98 -14.02 -19.93 -3.05
N PHE A 99 -14.08 -18.68 -2.58
CA PHE A 99 -13.01 -17.70 -2.71
C PHE A 99 -12.80 -16.97 -1.38
N ALA A 100 -11.54 -16.82 -0.95
CA ALA A 100 -11.18 -16.07 0.24
C ALA A 100 -11.22 -14.53 0.02
N LEU A 101 -11.14 -14.06 -1.23
CA LEU A 101 -11.07 -12.65 -1.58
C LEU A 101 -11.86 -12.35 -2.86
N TRP A 102 -12.31 -11.11 -2.99
CA TRP A 102 -12.92 -10.60 -4.22
C TRP A 102 -11.88 -10.45 -5.32
N THR A 103 -11.59 -11.53 -6.03
CA THR A 103 -10.83 -11.53 -7.28
C THR A 103 -11.77 -11.26 -8.46
N ARG A 104 -11.21 -10.98 -9.65
CA ARG A 104 -12.05 -10.87 -10.87
C ARG A 104 -12.86 -12.12 -11.12
N VAL A 105 -12.30 -13.30 -10.82
CA VAL A 105 -12.98 -14.59 -10.98
C VAL A 105 -14.12 -14.72 -9.96
N ALA A 106 -13.89 -14.35 -8.69
CA ALA A 106 -14.93 -14.38 -7.67
C ALA A 106 -16.11 -13.46 -8.03
N VAL A 107 -15.83 -12.25 -8.55
CA VAL A 107 -16.87 -11.32 -9.01
C VAL A 107 -17.59 -11.84 -10.27
N GLN A 108 -16.87 -12.50 -11.17
CA GLN A 108 -17.48 -13.16 -12.34
C GLN A 108 -18.47 -14.23 -11.90
N GLU A 109 -18.06 -15.07 -10.93
CA GLU A 109 -18.90 -16.12 -10.38
C GLU A 109 -20.12 -15.56 -9.64
N LEU A 110 -19.96 -14.49 -8.87
CA LEU A 110 -21.07 -13.79 -8.23
C LEU A 110 -22.11 -13.31 -9.25
N ILE A 111 -21.64 -12.65 -10.34
CA ILE A 111 -22.51 -12.18 -11.40
C ILE A 111 -23.26 -13.34 -12.06
N TYR A 112 -22.55 -14.44 -12.32
CA TYR A 112 -23.17 -15.61 -12.92
C TYR A 112 -24.18 -16.27 -11.98
N THR A 113 -23.86 -16.45 -10.73
CA THR A 113 -24.76 -17.06 -9.73
C THR A 113 -26.04 -16.24 -9.54
N LYS A 114 -25.95 -14.90 -9.52
CA LYS A 114 -27.11 -14.04 -9.31
C LYS A 114 -27.97 -13.83 -10.55
N TYR A 115 -27.33 -13.66 -11.70
CA TYR A 115 -28.04 -13.17 -12.90
C TYR A 115 -27.92 -14.09 -14.10
N GLN A 116 -27.20 -15.22 -13.98
CA GLN A 116 -26.90 -16.16 -15.08
C GLN A 116 -26.18 -15.47 -16.28
N ILE A 117 -25.48 -14.37 -16.01
CA ILE A 117 -24.75 -13.62 -17.02
C ILE A 117 -23.28 -14.06 -17.03
N ARG A 118 -22.85 -14.70 -18.12
CA ARG A 118 -21.44 -15.06 -18.35
C ARG A 118 -20.71 -13.85 -18.91
N MET A 119 -19.97 -13.17 -18.04
CA MET A 119 -19.19 -12.00 -18.40
C MET A 119 -17.71 -12.36 -18.60
N PRO A 120 -17.04 -11.91 -19.69
CA PRO A 120 -15.61 -12.11 -19.86
C PRO A 120 -14.84 -11.45 -18.70
N ILE A 121 -13.77 -12.11 -18.22
CA ILE A 121 -12.99 -11.67 -17.06
C ILE A 121 -12.38 -10.26 -17.25
N ARG A 122 -12.06 -9.89 -18.51
CA ARG A 122 -11.61 -8.54 -18.86
C ARG A 122 -12.71 -7.53 -18.60
N THR A 123 -13.93 -7.83 -19.00
CA THR A 123 -15.12 -6.97 -18.80
C THR A 123 -15.40 -6.77 -17.31
N VAL A 124 -15.28 -7.83 -16.49
CA VAL A 124 -15.36 -7.71 -15.02
C VAL A 124 -14.31 -6.73 -14.50
N GLY A 125 -13.08 -6.81 -15.00
CA GLY A 125 -12.02 -5.88 -14.64
C GLY A 125 -12.33 -4.42 -14.99
N GLU A 126 -12.97 -4.17 -16.14
CA GLU A 126 -13.41 -2.81 -16.54
C GLU A 126 -14.56 -2.31 -15.65
N TYR A 127 -15.48 -3.19 -15.25
CA TYR A 127 -16.54 -2.86 -14.28
C TYR A 127 -15.94 -2.48 -12.92
N LEU A 128 -15.06 -3.32 -12.35
CA LEU A 128 -14.39 -3.05 -11.08
C LEU A 128 -13.64 -1.71 -11.10
N LYS A 129 -12.89 -1.43 -12.19
CA LYS A 129 -12.19 -0.14 -12.36
C LYS A 129 -13.18 1.05 -12.38
N ARG A 130 -14.27 0.93 -13.10
CA ARG A 130 -15.33 1.97 -13.20
C ARG A 130 -15.99 2.23 -11.85
N TRP A 131 -16.20 1.17 -11.06
CA TRP A 131 -16.74 1.25 -9.70
C TRP A 131 -15.73 1.77 -8.65
N GLY A 132 -14.50 2.08 -9.06
CA GLY A 132 -13.46 2.60 -8.16
C GLY A 132 -12.69 1.54 -7.39
N PHE A 133 -12.90 0.25 -7.68
CA PHE A 133 -12.11 -0.81 -7.06
C PHE A 133 -10.73 -0.94 -7.71
N SER A 134 -9.73 -1.16 -6.89
CA SER A 134 -8.35 -1.40 -7.33
C SER A 134 -7.76 -2.65 -6.66
N PRO A 135 -6.91 -3.42 -7.35
CA PRO A 135 -6.26 -4.57 -6.74
C PRO A 135 -5.39 -4.12 -5.57
N LYS A 136 -5.54 -4.77 -4.41
CA LYS A 136 -4.78 -4.52 -3.19
C LYS A 136 -4.08 -5.79 -2.74
N LYS A 137 -2.90 -5.63 -2.12
CA LYS A 137 -2.30 -6.73 -1.38
C LYS A 137 -3.11 -6.92 -0.08
N PRO A 138 -3.62 -8.12 0.20
CA PRO A 138 -4.42 -8.34 1.40
C PRO A 138 -3.57 -8.17 2.66
N VAL A 139 -4.17 -7.62 3.70
CA VAL A 139 -3.63 -7.65 5.06
C VAL A 139 -4.09 -8.96 5.70
N LYS A 140 -3.16 -9.66 6.33
CA LYS A 140 -3.48 -10.85 7.12
C LYS A 140 -3.91 -10.40 8.51
N LEU A 141 -5.11 -10.78 8.92
CA LEU A 141 -5.60 -10.64 10.29
C LEU A 141 -5.68 -12.03 10.89
N ALA A 142 -5.21 -12.19 12.12
CA ALA A 142 -5.36 -13.44 12.83
C ALA A 142 -6.83 -13.61 13.27
N TYR A 143 -7.38 -14.81 13.15
CA TYR A 143 -8.73 -15.12 13.64
C TYR A 143 -8.84 -14.93 15.16
N GLU A 144 -7.72 -15.09 15.85
CA GLU A 144 -7.60 -14.97 17.31
C GLU A 144 -7.50 -13.51 17.79
N GLN A 145 -7.39 -12.54 16.88
CA GLN A 145 -7.37 -11.12 17.24
C GLN A 145 -8.73 -10.72 17.83
N GLN A 146 -8.68 -10.06 18.98
CA GLN A 146 -9.87 -9.60 19.71
C GLN A 146 -9.99 -8.07 19.59
N PRO A 147 -10.88 -7.54 18.74
CA PRO A 147 -11.03 -6.10 18.52
C PRO A 147 -11.33 -5.30 19.80
N GLU A 148 -12.06 -5.92 20.73
CA GLU A 148 -12.40 -5.30 22.03
C GLU A 148 -11.16 -5.04 22.87
N LYS A 149 -10.22 -6.00 22.94
CA LYS A 149 -8.95 -5.82 23.64
C LYS A 149 -8.05 -4.77 22.97
N VAL A 150 -8.10 -4.66 21.64
CA VAL A 150 -7.41 -3.59 20.93
C VAL A 150 -7.98 -2.23 21.31
N LYS A 151 -9.30 -2.12 21.35
CA LYS A 151 -9.99 -0.89 21.79
C LYS A 151 -9.66 -0.54 23.24
N GLU A 152 -9.72 -1.51 24.14
CA GLU A 152 -9.36 -1.35 25.56
C GLU A 152 -7.91 -0.87 25.70
N TRP A 153 -6.97 -1.46 24.96
CA TRP A 153 -5.58 -1.03 24.92
C TRP A 153 -5.45 0.44 24.51
N LEU A 154 -6.08 0.84 23.41
CA LEU A 154 -5.96 2.20 22.87
C LEU A 154 -6.64 3.27 23.74
N GLU A 155 -7.80 2.94 24.33
CA GLU A 155 -8.63 3.90 25.06
C GLU A 155 -8.34 3.93 26.56
N THR A 156 -7.79 2.84 27.12
CA THR A 156 -7.66 2.69 28.58
C THR A 156 -6.25 2.34 29.02
N GLU A 157 -5.66 1.25 28.52
CA GLU A 157 -4.39 0.74 29.04
C GLU A 157 -3.21 1.63 28.66
N TYR A 158 -3.03 1.91 27.36
CA TYR A 158 -1.94 2.75 26.92
C TYR A 158 -1.98 4.19 27.46
N PRO A 159 -3.12 4.87 27.53
CA PRO A 159 -3.22 6.17 28.21
C PRO A 159 -2.80 6.13 29.68
N LYS A 160 -3.11 5.03 30.42
CA LYS A 160 -2.65 4.83 31.82
C LYS A 160 -1.11 4.70 31.86
N ILE A 161 -0.54 3.84 31.00
CA ILE A 161 0.92 3.64 30.88
C ILE A 161 1.60 4.99 30.59
N LYS A 162 1.06 5.74 29.65
CA LYS A 162 1.59 7.07 29.27
C LYS A 162 1.55 8.06 30.43
N LYS A 163 0.45 8.11 31.18
CA LYS A 163 0.30 8.98 32.36
C LYS A 163 1.30 8.60 33.45
N GLN A 164 1.45 7.32 33.73
CA GLN A 164 2.38 6.80 34.73
C GLN A 164 3.84 7.05 34.30
N ALA A 165 4.18 6.82 33.03
CA ALA A 165 5.51 7.11 32.49
C ALA A 165 5.88 8.59 32.66
N LYS A 166 4.93 9.51 32.45
CA LYS A 166 5.14 10.93 32.68
C LYS A 166 5.40 11.25 34.15
N GLN A 167 4.65 10.64 35.08
CA GLN A 167 4.80 10.86 36.53
C GLN A 167 6.16 10.34 37.03
N GLU A 168 6.61 9.20 36.51
CA GLU A 168 7.88 8.56 36.91
C GLU A 168 9.09 9.04 36.08
N ASN A 169 8.91 10.01 35.17
CA ASN A 169 9.94 10.41 34.20
C ASN A 169 10.53 9.23 33.42
N ALA A 170 9.69 8.23 33.11
CA ALA A 170 10.11 7.05 32.37
C ALA A 170 10.03 7.28 30.85
N VAL A 171 10.82 6.52 30.08
CA VAL A 171 10.77 6.53 28.61
C VAL A 171 10.06 5.29 28.12
N ILE A 172 9.05 5.46 27.27
CA ILE A 172 8.34 4.33 26.67
C ILE A 172 9.15 3.82 25.47
N HIS A 173 9.52 2.55 25.54
CA HIS A 173 10.18 1.79 24.47
C HIS A 173 9.22 0.77 23.90
N TRP A 174 9.27 0.58 22.60
CA TRP A 174 8.52 -0.43 21.87
C TRP A 174 9.49 -1.42 21.28
N GLY A 175 9.30 -2.68 21.58
CA GLY A 175 10.25 -3.73 21.17
C GLY A 175 9.59 -4.86 20.42
N ASP A 176 10.38 -5.50 19.55
CA ASP A 176 9.96 -6.67 18.79
C ASP A 176 11.19 -7.52 18.37
N GLU A 177 10.94 -8.75 17.99
CA GLU A 177 11.95 -9.64 17.42
C GLU A 177 11.73 -9.83 15.93
N THR A 178 12.83 -9.93 15.21
CA THR A 178 12.79 -10.27 13.80
C THR A 178 13.86 -11.27 13.40
N GLY A 179 13.45 -12.26 12.59
CA GLY A 179 14.37 -13.16 11.90
C GLY A 179 14.65 -12.67 10.49
N VAL A 180 15.93 -12.72 10.10
CA VAL A 180 16.37 -12.44 8.75
C VAL A 180 17.09 -13.65 8.19
N ASN A 181 16.70 -14.14 7.03
CA ASN A 181 17.31 -15.31 6.38
C ASN A 181 17.92 -14.98 5.02
N SER A 182 18.76 -15.88 4.52
CA SER A 182 19.45 -15.73 3.22
C SER A 182 18.53 -15.64 2.02
N GLU A 183 17.31 -16.17 2.12
CA GLU A 183 16.31 -16.21 1.05
C GLU A 183 15.29 -15.07 1.16
N SER A 184 15.40 -14.22 2.20
CA SER A 184 14.45 -13.13 2.44
C SER A 184 14.34 -12.24 1.24
N TYR A 185 13.11 -12.05 0.82
CA TYR A 185 12.60 -11.08 -0.16
C TYR A 185 13.54 -10.69 -1.31
N VAL A 186 13.05 -10.79 -2.54
CA VAL A 186 13.70 -10.25 -3.74
C VAL A 186 12.88 -9.04 -4.19
N SER A 187 13.52 -7.89 -4.30
CA SER A 187 12.91 -6.70 -4.88
C SER A 187 12.62 -6.91 -6.36
N ARG A 188 11.58 -6.26 -6.87
CA ARG A 188 11.33 -6.23 -8.32
C ARG A 188 12.44 -5.46 -9.02
N GLY A 189 12.92 -6.00 -10.14
CA GLY A 189 13.90 -5.37 -11.02
C GLY A 189 13.36 -5.25 -12.45
N TYR A 190 14.02 -4.46 -13.27
CA TYR A 190 13.73 -4.34 -14.70
C TYR A 190 14.60 -5.28 -15.51
N SER A 191 14.04 -5.85 -16.54
CA SER A 191 14.72 -6.66 -17.55
C SER A 191 14.02 -6.48 -18.91
N PRO A 192 14.66 -6.80 -20.04
CA PRO A 192 14.00 -6.75 -21.34
C PRO A 192 12.71 -7.56 -21.37
N LYS A 193 11.75 -7.12 -22.19
CA LYS A 193 10.45 -7.81 -22.34
C LYS A 193 10.67 -9.29 -22.72
N GLY A 194 10.05 -10.19 -22.00
CA GLY A 194 10.18 -11.64 -22.22
C GLY A 194 11.36 -12.30 -21.51
N ILE A 195 12.29 -11.54 -20.92
CA ILE A 195 13.43 -12.06 -20.17
C ILE A 195 13.20 -11.86 -18.68
N LYS A 196 13.38 -12.92 -17.88
CA LYS A 196 13.26 -12.81 -16.41
C LYS A 196 14.53 -12.18 -15.82
N ALA A 197 14.36 -11.23 -14.92
CA ALA A 197 15.47 -10.72 -14.10
C ALA A 197 16.04 -11.86 -13.23
N VAL A 198 17.36 -11.99 -13.20
CA VAL A 198 18.06 -13.05 -12.45
C VAL A 198 18.82 -12.45 -11.28
N VAL A 199 18.65 -13.02 -10.10
CA VAL A 199 19.43 -12.71 -8.91
C VAL A 199 20.24 -13.93 -8.51
N LYS A 200 21.56 -13.79 -8.46
CA LYS A 200 22.45 -14.85 -7.97
C LYS A 200 22.29 -15.01 -6.46
N THR A 201 22.04 -16.21 -5.99
CA THR A 201 21.89 -16.54 -4.57
C THR A 201 22.71 -17.80 -4.25
N THR A 202 22.94 -18.06 -2.96
CA THR A 202 23.57 -19.31 -2.50
C THR A 202 22.51 -20.37 -2.24
N GLY A 203 22.82 -21.65 -2.46
CA GLY A 203 21.97 -22.77 -2.05
C GLY A 203 22.02 -23.06 -0.53
N LYS A 204 22.90 -22.38 0.22
CA LYS A 204 23.00 -22.55 1.68
C LYS A 204 21.97 -21.68 2.40
N ARG A 205 21.22 -22.29 3.32
CA ARG A 205 20.27 -21.59 4.18
C ARG A 205 20.93 -21.20 5.50
N PHE A 206 20.88 -19.94 5.83
CA PHE A 206 21.32 -19.41 7.12
C PHE A 206 20.42 -18.25 7.53
N SER A 207 20.31 -18.05 8.83
CA SER A 207 19.48 -16.98 9.41
C SER A 207 20.17 -16.38 10.61
N ILE A 208 19.83 -15.14 10.90
CA ILE A 208 20.19 -14.42 12.10
C ILE A 208 18.95 -13.79 12.69
N SER A 209 18.92 -13.63 13.99
CA SER A 209 17.83 -13.00 14.72
C SER A 209 18.28 -11.67 15.32
N MET A 210 17.34 -10.79 15.49
CA MET A 210 17.56 -9.49 16.11
C MET A 210 16.37 -9.17 17.03
N ILE A 211 16.67 -8.60 18.19
CA ILE A 211 15.71 -7.89 19.00
C ILE A 211 16.03 -6.40 18.92
N SER A 212 15.01 -5.57 18.77
CA SER A 212 15.14 -4.12 18.73
C SER A 212 14.13 -3.44 19.62
N VAL A 213 14.42 -2.21 19.99
CA VAL A 213 13.49 -1.30 20.66
C VAL A 213 13.66 0.10 20.10
N ILE A 214 12.54 0.80 19.95
CA ILE A 214 12.48 2.20 19.50
C ILE A 214 11.65 3.06 20.43
N THR A 215 11.92 4.35 20.43
CA THR A 215 11.15 5.36 21.16
C THR A 215 10.60 6.42 20.20
N ASN A 216 9.51 7.07 20.57
CA ASN A 216 8.99 8.21 19.82
C ASN A 216 9.88 9.47 19.92
N GLU A 217 10.87 9.49 20.82
CA GLU A 217 11.93 10.48 20.88
C GLU A 217 13.03 10.25 19.82
N GLY A 218 12.99 9.12 19.10
CA GLY A 218 13.94 8.76 18.04
C GLY A 218 15.16 7.99 18.54
N GLN A 219 15.10 7.43 19.74
CA GLN A 219 16.15 6.53 20.26
C GLN A 219 15.88 5.11 19.76
N MET A 220 16.96 4.34 19.57
CA MET A 220 16.89 2.95 19.13
C MET A 220 18.02 2.15 19.77
N SER A 221 17.71 0.97 20.28
CA SER A 221 18.68 -0.03 20.71
C SER A 221 18.37 -1.38 20.06
N TYR A 222 19.39 -2.18 19.79
CA TYR A 222 19.21 -3.50 19.19
C TYR A 222 20.31 -4.47 19.57
N MET A 223 20.02 -5.76 19.47
CA MET A 223 20.98 -6.83 19.65
C MET A 223 20.77 -7.91 18.59
N ILE A 224 21.85 -8.30 17.90
CA ILE A 224 21.84 -9.39 16.90
C ILE A 224 22.34 -10.66 17.61
N TYR A 225 21.58 -11.73 17.47
CA TYR A 225 21.90 -13.03 18.06
C TYR A 225 21.62 -14.17 17.06
N LYS A 226 21.99 -15.39 17.42
CA LYS A 226 21.78 -16.58 16.61
C LYS A 226 20.69 -17.46 17.20
N GLY A 227 19.84 -17.99 16.34
CA GLY A 227 18.75 -18.89 16.74
C GLY A 227 17.52 -18.18 17.27
N ALA A 228 16.71 -18.90 18.06
CA ALA A 228 15.52 -18.35 18.70
C ALA A 228 15.87 -17.48 19.91
N LEU A 229 14.98 -16.54 20.25
CA LEU A 229 15.11 -15.78 21.49
C LEU A 229 14.88 -16.71 22.68
N VAL A 230 15.89 -16.84 23.52
CA VAL A 230 15.80 -17.58 24.78
C VAL A 230 15.90 -16.62 25.97
N THR A 231 15.46 -17.07 27.14
CA THR A 231 15.37 -16.26 28.36
C THR A 231 16.70 -15.56 28.70
N ASP A 232 17.85 -16.26 28.55
CA ASP A 232 19.14 -15.68 28.85
C ASP A 232 19.56 -14.58 27.89
N THR A 233 19.30 -14.80 26.60
CA THR A 233 19.53 -13.79 25.55
C THR A 233 18.64 -12.55 25.79
N PHE A 234 17.38 -12.74 26.16
CA PHE A 234 16.49 -11.65 26.47
C PHE A 234 16.92 -10.86 27.72
N ILE A 235 17.29 -11.54 28.79
CA ILE A 235 17.83 -10.88 30.03
C ILE A 235 19.11 -10.11 29.70
N GLU A 236 19.98 -10.64 28.85
CA GLU A 236 21.19 -9.93 28.42
C GLU A 236 20.84 -8.67 27.63
N PHE A 237 19.87 -8.74 26.74
CA PHE A 237 19.35 -7.56 26.05
C PHE A 237 18.81 -6.52 27.03
N LEU A 238 17.95 -6.91 27.98
CA LEU A 238 17.40 -6.01 28.99
C LEU A 238 18.51 -5.37 29.85
N ARG A 239 19.56 -6.14 30.21
CA ARG A 239 20.72 -5.62 30.96
C ARG A 239 21.43 -4.49 30.19
N ARG A 240 21.67 -4.70 28.88
CA ARG A 240 22.29 -3.69 28.02
C ARG A 240 21.37 -2.47 27.84
N LEU A 241 20.08 -2.70 27.72
CA LEU A 241 19.10 -1.64 27.54
C LEU A 241 19.07 -0.70 28.75
N ILE A 242 18.98 -1.25 29.98
CA ILE A 242 18.96 -0.42 31.19
C ILE A 242 20.30 0.27 31.49
N SER A 243 21.43 -0.35 31.10
CA SER A 243 22.75 0.28 31.29
C SER A 243 22.97 1.47 30.37
N GLY A 244 22.25 1.55 29.25
CA GLY A 244 22.29 2.65 28.29
C GLY A 244 21.23 3.75 28.54
N SER A 245 20.45 3.67 29.62
CA SER A 245 19.41 4.63 29.94
C SER A 245 19.58 5.23 31.32
N GLU A 246 19.49 6.56 31.40
CA GLU A 246 19.45 7.29 32.67
C GLU A 246 18.05 7.30 33.30
N ARG A 247 17.02 7.18 32.47
CA ARG A 247 15.61 7.21 32.87
C ARG A 247 15.06 5.79 33.00
N LYS A 248 14.05 5.60 33.83
CA LYS A 248 13.29 4.35 33.91
C LYS A 248 12.71 3.99 32.52
N ILE A 249 12.74 2.72 32.18
CA ILE A 249 12.26 2.20 30.89
C ILE A 249 10.90 1.54 31.08
N TYR A 250 9.91 1.99 30.36
CA TYR A 250 8.64 1.32 30.15
C TYR A 250 8.71 0.57 28.82
N LEU A 251 8.89 -0.74 28.87
CA LEU A 251 9.11 -1.57 27.69
C LEU A 251 7.81 -2.27 27.31
N ILE A 252 7.27 -1.91 26.14
CA ILE A 252 6.08 -2.53 25.57
C ILE A 252 6.53 -3.56 24.55
N LEU A 253 6.05 -4.80 24.70
CA LEU A 253 6.41 -5.96 23.90
C LEU A 253 5.16 -6.70 23.43
N ASP A 254 5.33 -7.65 22.51
CA ASP A 254 4.31 -8.64 22.20
C ASP A 254 4.20 -9.72 23.30
N ASN A 255 3.26 -10.65 23.12
CA ASN A 255 2.99 -11.72 24.09
C ASN A 255 3.85 -12.99 23.85
N LEU A 256 5.08 -12.88 23.35
CA LEU A 256 5.95 -14.05 23.19
C LEU A 256 6.22 -14.71 24.54
N LYS A 257 6.14 -16.04 24.61
CA LYS A 257 6.29 -16.82 25.86
C LYS A 257 7.56 -16.50 26.65
N VAL A 258 8.66 -16.18 25.95
CA VAL A 258 9.94 -15.84 26.61
C VAL A 258 9.84 -14.58 27.45
N HIS A 259 9.01 -13.61 27.07
CA HIS A 259 8.82 -12.36 27.82
C HIS A 259 8.13 -12.61 29.16
N HIS A 260 7.28 -13.63 29.23
CA HIS A 260 6.55 -14.03 30.44
C HIS A 260 7.29 -15.07 31.30
N ALA A 261 8.51 -15.45 30.90
CA ALA A 261 9.27 -16.45 31.65
C ALA A 261 9.51 -16.01 33.10
N ILE A 262 9.36 -16.93 34.05
CA ILE A 262 9.50 -16.66 35.51
C ILE A 262 10.86 -16.00 35.82
N ARG A 263 11.93 -16.41 35.14
CA ARG A 263 13.27 -15.81 35.32
C ARG A 263 13.30 -14.35 34.87
N VAL A 264 12.63 -13.99 33.78
CA VAL A 264 12.50 -12.61 33.31
C VAL A 264 11.73 -11.78 34.33
N GLN A 265 10.56 -12.26 34.75
CA GLN A 265 9.75 -11.57 35.77
C GLN A 265 10.51 -11.33 37.07
N LYS A 266 11.22 -12.36 37.59
CA LYS A 266 12.08 -12.23 38.77
C LYS A 266 13.21 -11.22 38.56
N TRP A 267 13.79 -11.19 37.34
CA TRP A 267 14.89 -10.27 37.01
C TRP A 267 14.39 -8.81 36.96
N VAL A 268 13.21 -8.56 36.36
CA VAL A 268 12.56 -7.23 36.29
C VAL A 268 12.14 -6.76 37.68
N LYS A 269 11.46 -7.61 38.47
CA LYS A 269 11.00 -7.28 39.84
C LYS A 269 12.14 -6.82 40.77
N LYS A 270 13.39 -7.26 40.53
CA LYS A 270 14.57 -6.80 41.29
C LYS A 270 15.07 -5.41 40.84
N ARG A 271 14.43 -4.77 39.87
CA ARG A 271 14.87 -3.51 39.25
C ARG A 271 13.70 -2.55 38.97
N PRO A 272 12.80 -2.31 39.95
CA PRO A 272 11.56 -1.55 39.74
C PRO A 272 11.85 -0.10 39.32
N ASP A 273 12.99 0.45 39.73
CA ASP A 273 13.40 1.82 39.40
C ASP A 273 14.06 1.94 38.00
N LYS A 274 14.34 0.80 37.35
CA LYS A 274 15.03 0.79 36.05
C LYS A 274 14.15 0.38 34.89
N ILE A 275 13.26 -0.58 35.09
CA ILE A 275 12.48 -1.15 33.99
C ILE A 275 11.15 -1.74 34.47
N GLU A 276 10.12 -1.56 33.65
CA GLU A 276 8.82 -2.20 33.77
C GLU A 276 8.37 -2.73 32.40
N LEU A 277 7.73 -3.91 32.39
CA LEU A 277 7.27 -4.54 31.13
C LEU A 277 5.77 -4.41 31.00
N PHE A 278 5.32 -4.07 29.81
CA PHE A 278 3.93 -4.02 29.38
C PHE A 278 3.76 -4.86 28.11
N PHE A 279 2.55 -5.34 27.88
CA PHE A 279 2.30 -6.25 26.77
C PHE A 279 1.17 -5.75 25.89
N LEU A 280 1.37 -5.80 24.57
CA LEU A 280 0.33 -5.53 23.59
C LEU A 280 -0.79 -6.56 23.66
N PRO A 281 -2.00 -6.24 23.21
CA PRO A 281 -3.05 -7.24 22.99
C PRO A 281 -2.52 -8.36 22.10
N PRO A 282 -2.93 -9.61 22.32
CA PRO A 282 -2.50 -10.74 21.49
C PRO A 282 -2.83 -10.54 20.01
N TYR A 283 -1.94 -11.00 19.14
CA TYR A 283 -2.12 -10.97 17.68
C TYR A 283 -2.33 -9.58 17.06
N THR A 284 -1.66 -8.56 17.60
CA THR A 284 -1.77 -7.17 17.14
C THR A 284 -0.44 -6.54 16.72
N PRO A 285 0.36 -7.19 15.86
CA PRO A 285 1.68 -6.67 15.47
C PRO A 285 1.58 -5.30 14.77
N GLU A 286 0.48 -5.02 14.08
CA GLU A 286 0.26 -3.75 13.40
C GLU A 286 0.17 -2.53 14.35
N HIS A 287 -0.03 -2.78 15.65
CA HIS A 287 -0.03 -1.75 16.70
C HIS A 287 1.34 -1.58 17.36
N ASN A 288 2.36 -2.35 16.94
CA ASN A 288 3.73 -2.19 17.41
C ASN A 288 4.53 -1.30 16.43
N PRO A 289 5.01 -0.12 16.84
CA PRO A 289 5.86 0.72 15.97
C PRO A 289 7.15 0.03 15.52
N ASP A 290 7.72 -0.88 16.31
CA ASP A 290 8.97 -1.60 15.97
C ASP A 290 8.80 -2.54 14.77
N GLU A 291 7.59 -3.02 14.48
CA GLU A 291 7.29 -3.79 13.27
C GLU A 291 7.60 -3.00 11.97
N TYR A 292 7.48 -1.67 11.99
CA TYR A 292 7.83 -0.82 10.83
C TYR A 292 9.34 -0.71 10.67
N LEU A 293 10.11 -0.73 11.75
CA LEU A 293 11.57 -0.90 11.71
C LEU A 293 11.92 -2.27 11.11
N ASN A 294 11.25 -3.34 11.56
CA ASN A 294 11.45 -4.69 11.05
C ASN A 294 11.13 -4.79 9.54
N GLN A 295 10.08 -4.12 9.08
CA GLN A 295 9.75 -4.03 7.66
C GLN A 295 10.80 -3.26 6.87
N ASP A 296 11.31 -2.14 7.40
CA ASP A 296 12.39 -1.36 6.78
C ASP A 296 13.68 -2.18 6.65
N VAL A 297 14.04 -2.94 7.67
CA VAL A 297 15.18 -3.89 7.66
C VAL A 297 15.01 -4.93 6.56
N LYS A 298 13.85 -5.60 6.49
CA LYS A 298 13.55 -6.62 5.48
C LYS A 298 13.60 -6.02 4.07
N LEU A 299 13.06 -4.82 3.89
CA LEU A 299 13.08 -4.10 2.61
C LEU A 299 14.51 -3.73 2.20
N GLU A 300 15.33 -3.21 3.11
CA GLU A 300 16.71 -2.82 2.80
C GLU A 300 17.55 -4.03 2.41
N ILE A 301 17.45 -5.14 3.14
CA ILE A 301 18.14 -6.38 2.81
C ILE A 301 17.70 -6.92 1.45
N SER A 302 16.43 -6.76 1.09
CA SER A 302 15.91 -7.19 -0.22
C SER A 302 16.52 -6.46 -1.41
N LYS A 303 16.96 -5.22 -1.21
CA LYS A 303 17.61 -4.37 -2.25
C LYS A 303 19.09 -4.68 -2.44
N ARG A 304 19.73 -5.33 -1.45
CA ARG A 304 21.16 -5.62 -1.46
C ARG A 304 21.48 -6.90 -2.25
N PRO A 305 22.72 -7.05 -2.75
CA PRO A 305 23.19 -8.33 -3.24
C PRO A 305 22.99 -9.42 -2.19
N LYS A 306 22.55 -10.60 -2.63
CA LYS A 306 22.28 -11.69 -1.68
C LYS A 306 23.56 -12.11 -0.94
N PRO A 307 23.52 -12.23 0.40
CA PRO A 307 24.68 -12.64 1.18
C PRO A 307 25.08 -14.08 0.86
N ARG A 308 26.38 -14.36 0.84
CA ARG A 308 26.92 -15.68 0.56
C ARG A 308 27.09 -16.53 1.82
N ASN A 309 27.10 -15.89 3.00
CA ASN A 309 27.25 -16.54 4.30
C ASN A 309 26.64 -15.68 5.42
N GLU A 310 26.50 -16.28 6.61
CA GLU A 310 25.96 -15.65 7.81
C GLU A 310 26.72 -14.36 8.20
N LYS A 311 28.06 -14.36 8.08
CA LYS A 311 28.90 -13.19 8.41
C LYS A 311 28.54 -11.97 7.54
N GLN A 312 28.34 -12.17 6.23
CA GLN A 312 27.90 -11.10 5.34
C GLN A 312 26.49 -10.62 5.68
N LEU A 313 25.55 -11.54 5.96
CA LEU A 313 24.19 -11.16 6.36
C LEU A 313 24.21 -10.31 7.64
N LYS A 314 24.98 -10.74 8.64
CA LYS A 314 25.18 -9.99 9.90
C LYS A 314 25.79 -8.61 9.67
N SER A 315 26.76 -8.51 8.76
CA SER A 315 27.40 -7.23 8.42
C SER A 315 26.42 -6.27 7.75
N ILE A 316 25.61 -6.76 6.78
CA ILE A 316 24.59 -5.96 6.11
C ILE A 316 23.55 -5.45 7.13
N LEU A 317 23.05 -6.34 7.99
CA LEU A 317 22.08 -5.98 9.03
C LEU A 317 22.66 -4.95 9.99
N LYS A 318 23.86 -5.20 10.54
CA LYS A 318 24.53 -4.28 11.46
C LYS A 318 24.76 -2.90 10.85
N SER A 319 25.23 -2.85 9.60
CA SER A 319 25.43 -1.59 8.87
C SER A 319 24.15 -0.78 8.75
N HIS A 320 23.03 -1.44 8.39
CA HIS A 320 21.73 -0.78 8.27
C HIS A 320 21.23 -0.29 9.64
N MET A 321 21.30 -1.12 10.66
CA MET A 321 20.87 -0.78 12.03
C MET A 321 21.66 0.39 12.60
N CYS A 322 23.01 0.39 12.46
CA CYS A 322 23.85 1.52 12.89
C CYS A 322 23.47 2.83 12.16
N LYS A 323 23.19 2.75 10.85
CA LYS A 323 22.76 3.93 10.07
C LYS A 323 21.39 4.44 10.55
N THR A 324 20.46 3.54 10.81
CA THR A 324 19.11 3.89 11.29
C THR A 324 19.17 4.47 12.70
N GLN A 325 19.98 3.89 13.59
CA GLN A 325 20.16 4.37 14.97
C GLN A 325 20.69 5.81 15.04
N ARG A 326 21.56 6.21 14.12
CA ARG A 326 22.07 7.58 14.02
C ARG A 326 21.05 8.57 13.46
N ASN A 327 20.00 8.09 12.80
CA ASN A 327 18.98 8.93 12.20
C ASN A 327 17.71 8.96 13.08
N LYS A 328 17.72 9.83 14.08
CA LYS A 328 16.59 10.00 15.01
C LYS A 328 15.27 10.32 14.33
N GLU A 329 15.31 11.12 13.26
CA GLU A 329 14.10 11.46 12.48
C GLU A 329 13.50 10.22 11.80
N LYS A 330 14.34 9.38 11.20
CA LYS A 330 13.88 8.11 10.62
C LYS A 330 13.21 7.22 11.67
N VAL A 331 13.76 7.13 12.86
CA VAL A 331 13.18 6.33 13.96
C VAL A 331 11.83 6.92 14.39
N ARG A 332 11.70 8.24 14.53
CA ARG A 332 10.42 8.91 14.82
C ARG A 332 9.37 8.63 13.74
N ASN A 333 9.77 8.57 12.48
CA ASN A 333 8.87 8.35 11.35
C ASN A 333 8.21 6.96 11.37
N PHE A 334 8.76 5.95 12.06
CA PHE A 334 8.09 4.66 12.25
C PHE A 334 6.79 4.79 13.05
N PHE A 335 6.63 5.82 13.87
CA PHE A 335 5.42 6.12 14.64
C PHE A 335 4.34 6.89 13.85
N ASN A 336 4.62 7.34 12.62
CA ASN A 336 3.69 8.13 11.82
C ASN A 336 2.64 7.28 11.08
N HIS A 337 2.79 5.95 11.05
CA HIS A 337 1.82 5.08 10.39
C HIS A 337 0.47 5.12 11.14
N PRO A 338 -0.69 5.14 10.44
CA PRO A 338 -2.02 5.31 11.05
C PRO A 338 -2.30 4.38 12.23
N LYS A 339 -1.87 3.10 12.17
CA LYS A 339 -2.11 2.10 13.22
C LYS A 339 -1.30 2.32 14.51
N VAL A 340 -0.16 3.00 14.43
CA VAL A 340 0.74 3.26 15.57
C VAL A 340 0.83 4.73 15.95
N ARG A 341 0.09 5.59 15.26
CA ARG A 341 0.11 7.04 15.50
C ARG A 341 -0.28 7.43 16.93
N TYR A 342 -1.04 6.58 17.63
CA TYR A 342 -1.38 6.78 19.04
C TYR A 342 -0.13 6.82 19.95
N ALA A 343 0.96 6.15 19.54
CA ALA A 343 2.24 6.14 20.23
C ALA A 343 3.19 7.28 19.82
N SER A 344 2.87 8.05 18.77
CA SER A 344 3.71 9.14 18.27
C SER A 344 3.69 10.39 19.15
N ILE A 345 2.71 10.54 20.03
CA ILE A 345 2.55 11.70 20.89
C ILE A 345 3.61 11.63 21.99
N SER A 346 4.55 12.57 21.94
CA SER A 346 5.57 12.71 22.99
C SER A 346 4.93 12.90 24.39
N ILE A 347 5.58 12.35 25.37
CA ILE A 347 5.18 12.45 26.77
C ILE A 347 5.40 13.88 27.29
#